data_cd9d67e82d6c968492e7b2b4195b0ee6
#
_entry.id   cd9d67e82d6c968492e7b2b4195b0ee6
#
_cell.length_a   1.000
_cell.length_b   1.000
_cell.length_c   1.000
_cell.angle_alpha   90.00
_cell.angle_beta   90.00
_cell.angle_gamma   90.00
#
_symmetry.space_group_name_H-M   'P 1'
#
loop_
_entity.id
_entity.type
_entity.pdbx_description
1 polymer ?
#
loop_
_entity_poly.entity_id
_entity_poly.type
_entity_poly.pdbx_seq_one_letter_code
_entity_poly.pdbx_strand_id
1 'polypeptide(L)'
;MDLKILRDKQEVGAAAANHAAQSLRRILARRDWARLIAATGASQFEFLKALTSAPGIDWHRVELFHLDEYVGLPITHAASFRKYLLERLIRKTGITRHHLLDGERDSGEVIREVGGELRSDTVNLAFVGIGENGHLAFNDPPADFETEEAYLVVELDEACRRQQVNEGWYSSLAEVPTRAISMSIQQILKAEEIIAVVPDARKAAAVKACLEGEISANAPASILRRHPNTTIYLDRESAALLSQAVSRSI
;
A
#
# COMPACT_ATOMS: atom_id res chain seq x y z
N MET A 1 -4.83 8.49 14.66
CA MET A 1 -5.35 7.66 13.54
C MET A 1 -6.80 8.02 13.33
N ASP A 2 -7.19 8.30 12.08
CA ASP A 2 -8.58 8.59 11.69
C ASP A 2 -9.16 7.42 10.89
N LEU A 3 -10.45 7.15 11.10
CA LEU A 3 -11.17 6.10 10.39
C LEU A 3 -12.34 6.73 9.62
N LYS A 4 -12.50 6.39 8.34
CA LYS A 4 -13.58 6.86 7.47
C LYS A 4 -14.31 5.67 6.87
N ILE A 5 -15.59 5.52 7.19
CA ILE A 5 -16.44 4.46 6.66
C ILE A 5 -17.40 5.09 5.65
N LEU A 6 -17.28 4.70 4.39
CA LEU A 6 -18.09 5.20 3.27
C LEU A 6 -19.05 4.10 2.80
N ARG A 7 -19.94 4.45 1.88
CA ARG A 7 -20.98 3.55 1.43
C ARG A 7 -20.43 2.33 0.66
N ASP A 8 -19.51 2.59 -0.26
CA ASP A 8 -18.99 1.62 -1.21
C ASP A 8 -17.55 1.96 -1.64
N LYS A 9 -16.91 1.04 -2.40
CA LYS A 9 -15.54 1.22 -2.88
C LYS A 9 -15.33 2.43 -3.77
N GLN A 10 -16.36 2.91 -4.47
CA GLN A 10 -16.28 4.10 -5.31
C GLN A 10 -16.17 5.35 -4.45
N GLU A 11 -17.01 5.47 -3.41
CA GLU A 11 -16.91 6.56 -2.44
C GLU A 11 -15.59 6.52 -1.66
N VAL A 12 -15.14 5.34 -1.26
CA VAL A 12 -13.82 5.15 -0.63
C VAL A 12 -12.71 5.67 -1.53
N GLY A 13 -12.68 5.22 -2.79
CA GLY A 13 -11.69 5.65 -3.76
C GLY A 13 -11.70 7.17 -3.99
N ALA A 14 -12.89 7.76 -4.15
CA ALA A 14 -13.04 9.20 -4.36
C ALA A 14 -12.60 10.03 -3.12
N ALA A 15 -13.01 9.62 -1.92
CA ALA A 15 -12.69 10.31 -0.68
C ALA A 15 -11.19 10.24 -0.37
N ALA A 16 -10.59 9.05 -0.47
CA ALA A 16 -9.15 8.85 -0.28
C ALA A 16 -8.34 9.63 -1.32
N ALA A 17 -8.77 9.64 -2.59
CA ALA A 17 -8.11 10.40 -3.66
C ALA A 17 -8.16 11.91 -3.43
N ASN A 18 -9.30 12.44 -2.98
CA ASN A 18 -9.42 13.86 -2.63
C ASN A 18 -8.46 14.22 -1.48
N HIS A 19 -8.39 13.38 -0.44
CA HIS A 19 -7.45 13.56 0.66
C HIS A 19 -5.99 13.53 0.17
N ALA A 20 -5.60 12.50 -0.58
CA ALA A 20 -4.26 12.37 -1.15
C ALA A 20 -3.88 13.58 -2.04
N ALA A 21 -4.82 14.05 -2.89
CA ALA A 21 -4.60 15.20 -3.74
C ALA A 21 -4.39 16.50 -2.93
N GLN A 22 -5.15 16.69 -1.86
CA GLN A 22 -4.97 17.83 -0.95
C GLN A 22 -3.61 17.77 -0.24
N SER A 23 -3.20 16.59 0.23
CA SER A 23 -1.90 16.39 0.86
C SER A 23 -0.76 16.65 -0.12
N LEU A 24 -0.81 16.12 -1.34
CA LEU A 24 0.21 16.38 -2.37
C LEU A 24 0.32 17.88 -2.70
N ARG A 25 -0.79 18.58 -2.89
CA ARG A 25 -0.77 20.05 -3.14
C ARG A 25 -0.18 20.79 -1.96
N ARG A 26 -0.53 20.43 -0.72
CA ARG A 26 0.01 21.04 0.51
C ARG A 26 1.52 20.83 0.64
N ILE A 27 2.01 19.62 0.33
CA ILE A 27 3.44 19.27 0.34
C ILE A 27 4.17 20.09 -0.73
N LEU A 28 3.70 20.06 -1.98
CA LEU A 28 4.31 20.73 -3.12
C LEU A 28 4.28 22.27 -3.03
N ALA A 29 3.37 22.83 -2.21
CA ALA A 29 3.36 24.25 -1.89
C ALA A 29 4.49 24.67 -0.93
N ARG A 30 5.12 23.71 -0.23
CA ARG A 30 6.13 23.96 0.82
C ARG A 30 7.48 23.31 0.54
N ARG A 31 7.53 22.33 -0.36
CA ARG A 31 8.73 21.56 -0.70
C ARG A 31 8.88 21.49 -2.22
N ASP A 32 10.09 21.36 -2.69
CA ASP A 32 10.38 21.22 -4.12
C ASP A 32 9.89 19.89 -4.68
N TRP A 33 9.88 18.83 -3.86
CA TRP A 33 9.47 17.48 -4.20
C TRP A 33 8.51 16.91 -3.16
N ALA A 34 7.58 16.06 -3.64
CA ALA A 34 6.77 15.20 -2.78
C ALA A 34 7.21 13.75 -2.99
N ARG A 35 7.65 13.07 -1.92
CA ARG A 35 8.09 11.67 -1.96
C ARG A 35 6.95 10.77 -1.52
N LEU A 36 6.55 9.87 -2.40
CA LEU A 36 5.33 9.07 -2.32
C LEU A 36 5.66 7.58 -2.38
N ILE A 37 5.11 6.79 -1.44
CA ILE A 37 5.03 5.33 -1.54
C ILE A 37 3.65 4.96 -2.07
N ALA A 38 3.56 4.06 -3.06
CA ALA A 38 2.28 3.62 -3.59
C ALA A 38 2.13 2.10 -3.55
N ALA A 39 1.04 1.66 -2.92
CA ALA A 39 0.55 0.30 -2.97
C ALA A 39 -0.09 -0.04 -4.32
N THR A 40 -0.21 -1.33 -4.57
CA THR A 40 -0.85 -1.93 -5.73
C THR A 40 -2.05 -2.81 -5.32
N GLY A 41 -2.57 -3.59 -6.24
CA GLY A 41 -3.68 -4.51 -6.01
C GLY A 41 -5.06 -3.94 -6.33
N ALA A 42 -6.07 -4.83 -6.31
CA ALA A 42 -7.44 -4.50 -6.73
C ALA A 42 -8.12 -3.43 -5.86
N SER A 43 -7.78 -3.38 -4.56
CA SER A 43 -8.31 -2.38 -3.62
C SER A 43 -7.95 -0.94 -3.99
N GLN A 44 -6.87 -0.73 -4.77
CA GLN A 44 -6.39 0.59 -5.16
C GLN A 44 -6.98 1.11 -6.49
N PHE A 45 -7.79 0.34 -7.20
CA PHE A 45 -8.25 0.70 -8.54
C PHE A 45 -9.05 2.00 -8.57
N GLU A 46 -10.11 2.11 -7.77
CA GLU A 46 -10.97 3.30 -7.75
C GLU A 46 -10.22 4.51 -7.18
N PHE A 47 -9.38 4.29 -6.17
CA PHE A 47 -8.53 5.31 -5.58
C PHE A 47 -7.56 5.91 -6.61
N LEU A 48 -6.74 5.09 -7.26
CA LEU A 48 -5.76 5.58 -8.25
C LEU A 48 -6.44 6.20 -9.47
N LYS A 49 -7.57 5.65 -9.92
CA LYS A 49 -8.37 6.23 -11.01
C LYS A 49 -8.83 7.64 -10.67
N ALA A 50 -9.33 7.87 -9.45
CA ALA A 50 -9.78 9.18 -9.01
C ALA A 50 -8.58 10.13 -8.77
N LEU A 51 -7.50 9.65 -8.13
CA LEU A 51 -6.32 10.44 -7.84
C LEU A 51 -5.60 10.94 -9.09
N THR A 52 -5.43 10.07 -10.10
CA THR A 52 -4.76 10.44 -11.37
C THR A 52 -5.56 11.42 -12.20
N SER A 53 -6.87 11.58 -11.91
CA SER A 53 -7.74 12.56 -12.55
C SER A 53 -7.91 13.84 -11.71
N ALA A 54 -7.33 13.90 -10.51
CA ALA A 54 -7.46 15.06 -9.63
C ALA A 54 -6.65 16.25 -10.18
N PRO A 55 -7.25 17.45 -10.29
CA PRO A 55 -6.57 18.61 -10.85
C PRO A 55 -5.55 19.22 -9.86
N GLY A 56 -4.61 19.99 -10.38
CA GLY A 56 -3.74 20.87 -9.58
C GLY A 56 -2.63 20.16 -8.80
N ILE A 57 -2.26 18.92 -9.19
CA ILE A 57 -1.08 18.23 -8.69
C ILE A 57 0.02 18.36 -9.75
N ASP A 58 1.17 18.91 -9.37
CA ASP A 58 2.36 18.94 -10.22
C ASP A 58 3.10 17.60 -10.11
N TRP A 59 2.67 16.64 -10.91
CA TRP A 59 3.21 15.29 -10.90
C TRP A 59 4.69 15.20 -11.33
N HIS A 60 5.22 16.21 -12.05
CA HIS A 60 6.64 16.27 -12.38
C HIS A 60 7.53 16.50 -11.15
N ARG A 61 6.95 16.94 -10.06
CA ARG A 61 7.60 17.14 -8.76
C ARG A 61 7.25 16.05 -7.75
N VAL A 62 6.73 14.91 -8.21
CA VAL A 62 6.48 13.74 -7.38
C VAL A 62 7.54 12.68 -7.66
N GLU A 63 8.17 12.18 -6.61
CA GLU A 63 9.08 11.05 -6.61
C GLU A 63 8.38 9.83 -6.02
N LEU A 64 8.29 8.75 -6.82
CA LEU A 64 7.50 7.56 -6.48
C LEU A 64 8.40 6.41 -6.06
N PHE A 65 8.08 5.75 -4.96
CA PHE A 65 8.69 4.51 -4.49
C PHE A 65 7.70 3.36 -4.52
N HIS A 66 8.13 2.24 -5.05
CA HIS A 66 7.36 1.01 -5.09
C HIS A 66 7.30 0.37 -3.70
N LEU A 67 6.11 -0.09 -3.29
CA LEU A 67 5.91 -0.70 -1.98
C LEU A 67 6.44 -2.14 -1.93
N ASP A 68 6.13 -2.94 -2.95
CA ASP A 68 6.43 -4.37 -3.01
C ASP A 68 6.38 -4.93 -4.45
N GLU A 69 7.10 -6.03 -4.71
CA GLU A 69 7.06 -6.75 -6.00
C GLU A 69 7.49 -8.20 -5.82
N TYR A 70 6.95 -9.08 -6.62
CA TYR A 70 7.33 -10.49 -6.67
C TYR A 70 8.74 -10.70 -7.18
N VAL A 71 9.49 -11.62 -6.56
CA VAL A 71 10.79 -12.07 -7.06
C VAL A 71 10.59 -13.02 -8.23
N GLY A 72 11.33 -12.77 -9.32
CA GLY A 72 11.32 -13.60 -10.53
C GLY A 72 10.15 -13.37 -11.47
N LEU A 73 9.23 -12.43 -11.16
CA LEU A 73 8.09 -12.16 -12.02
C LEU A 73 8.45 -11.14 -13.11
N PRO A 74 8.30 -11.48 -14.43
CA PRO A 74 8.59 -10.55 -15.49
C PRO A 74 7.60 -9.38 -15.53
N ILE A 75 8.09 -8.19 -15.88
CA ILE A 75 7.27 -6.97 -15.98
C ILE A 75 6.10 -7.11 -16.95
N THR A 76 6.20 -8.02 -17.92
CA THR A 76 5.13 -8.29 -18.90
C THR A 76 3.98 -9.09 -18.33
N HIS A 77 4.18 -9.77 -17.19
CA HIS A 77 3.14 -10.55 -16.55
C HIS A 77 1.98 -9.67 -16.05
N ALA A 78 0.75 -10.17 -16.13
CA ALA A 78 -0.45 -9.42 -15.73
C ALA A 78 -0.43 -9.02 -14.26
N ALA A 79 0.15 -9.86 -13.39
CA ALA A 79 0.26 -9.64 -11.95
C ALA A 79 1.48 -8.82 -11.52
N SER A 80 2.36 -8.36 -12.45
CA SER A 80 3.49 -7.51 -12.06
C SER A 80 3.02 -6.18 -11.47
N PHE A 81 3.45 -5.87 -10.28
CA PHE A 81 3.13 -4.61 -9.62
C PHE A 81 3.89 -3.43 -10.26
N ARG A 82 5.07 -3.67 -10.86
CA ARG A 82 5.73 -2.68 -11.73
C ARG A 82 4.83 -2.29 -12.89
N LYS A 83 4.28 -3.28 -13.61
CA LYS A 83 3.33 -3.03 -14.72
C LYS A 83 2.11 -2.28 -14.25
N TYR A 84 1.56 -2.68 -13.10
CA TYR A 84 0.42 -2.01 -12.48
C TYR A 84 0.68 -0.51 -12.26
N LEU A 85 1.80 -0.15 -11.60
CA LEU A 85 2.15 1.25 -11.35
C LEU A 85 2.44 2.02 -12.65
N LEU A 86 3.13 1.41 -13.60
CA LEU A 86 3.39 2.03 -14.90
C LEU A 86 2.09 2.39 -15.64
N GLU A 87 1.11 1.49 -15.66
CA GLU A 87 -0.13 1.68 -16.43
C GLU A 87 -1.16 2.54 -15.69
N ARG A 88 -1.25 2.40 -14.36
CA ARG A 88 -2.32 3.02 -13.57
C ARG A 88 -1.95 4.33 -12.90
N LEU A 89 -0.66 4.59 -12.74
CA LEU A 89 -0.19 5.81 -12.09
C LEU A 89 0.81 6.57 -12.97
N ILE A 90 1.97 5.99 -13.26
CA ILE A 90 3.10 6.72 -13.86
C ILE A 90 2.77 7.29 -15.24
N ARG A 91 2.28 6.47 -16.17
CA ARG A 91 1.92 6.92 -17.52
C ARG A 91 0.76 7.91 -17.56
N LYS A 92 -0.16 7.83 -16.57
CA LYS A 92 -1.31 8.74 -16.51
C LYS A 92 -0.97 10.11 -15.96
N THR A 93 0.02 10.18 -15.10
CA THR A 93 0.40 11.41 -14.39
C THR A 93 1.65 12.06 -14.96
N GLY A 94 2.47 11.32 -15.69
CA GLY A 94 3.75 11.80 -16.22
C GLY A 94 4.85 11.89 -15.14
N ILE A 95 4.74 11.14 -14.05
CA ILE A 95 5.81 11.03 -13.04
C ILE A 95 7.09 10.57 -13.73
N THR A 96 8.16 11.35 -13.61
CA THR A 96 9.47 11.05 -14.23
C THR A 96 10.46 10.42 -13.26
N ARG A 97 10.36 10.75 -11.94
CA ARG A 97 11.21 10.16 -10.90
C ARG A 97 10.46 9.04 -10.21
N HIS A 98 10.88 7.81 -10.48
CA HIS A 98 10.26 6.63 -9.85
C HIS A 98 11.29 5.51 -9.66
N HIS A 99 11.19 4.83 -8.54
CA HIS A 99 12.07 3.76 -8.10
C HIS A 99 11.24 2.48 -7.98
N LEU A 100 11.25 1.67 -9.04
CA LEU A 100 10.51 0.42 -9.10
C LEU A 100 11.41 -0.75 -8.69
N LEU A 101 10.86 -1.67 -7.90
CA LEU A 101 11.54 -2.90 -7.51
C LEU A 101 11.60 -3.85 -8.71
N ASP A 102 12.76 -4.10 -9.25
CA ASP A 102 12.92 -5.03 -10.37
C ASP A 102 13.07 -6.47 -9.87
N GLY A 103 11.96 -7.21 -9.84
CA GLY A 103 11.92 -8.59 -9.40
C GLY A 103 12.70 -9.58 -10.26
N GLU A 104 13.14 -9.18 -11.48
CA GLU A 104 13.91 -10.02 -12.39
C GLU A 104 15.44 -9.90 -12.17
N ARG A 105 15.87 -8.88 -11.39
CA ARG A 105 17.27 -8.68 -11.01
C ARG A 105 17.60 -9.38 -9.68
N ASP A 106 18.86 -9.37 -9.30
CA ASP A 106 19.28 -9.76 -7.94
C ASP A 106 18.58 -8.90 -6.89
N SER A 107 17.83 -9.54 -6.00
CA SER A 107 17.02 -8.83 -5.01
C SER A 107 17.87 -8.00 -4.04
N GLY A 108 19.09 -8.45 -3.70
CA GLY A 108 19.99 -7.71 -2.83
C GLY A 108 20.52 -6.43 -3.48
N GLU A 109 20.78 -6.44 -4.79
CA GLU A 109 21.16 -5.23 -5.54
C GLU A 109 20.00 -4.24 -5.61
N VAL A 110 18.80 -4.71 -5.96
CA VAL A 110 17.59 -3.87 -6.04
C VAL A 110 17.27 -3.23 -4.69
N ILE A 111 17.35 -3.99 -3.60
CA ILE A 111 17.11 -3.48 -2.23
C ILE A 111 18.13 -2.41 -1.86
N ARG A 112 19.42 -2.61 -2.17
CA ARG A 112 20.44 -1.60 -1.88
C ARG A 112 20.23 -0.32 -2.68
N GLU A 113 19.92 -0.43 -3.96
CA GLU A 113 19.68 0.69 -4.87
C GLU A 113 18.43 1.48 -4.45
N VAL A 114 17.26 0.84 -4.49
CA VAL A 114 15.99 1.50 -4.21
C VAL A 114 15.87 1.91 -2.74
N GLY A 115 16.35 1.07 -1.82
CA GLY A 115 16.38 1.38 -0.39
C GLY A 115 17.34 2.51 -0.03
N GLY A 116 18.46 2.64 -0.74
CA GLY A 116 19.38 3.77 -0.61
C GLY A 116 18.71 5.09 -0.98
N GLU A 117 18.05 5.14 -2.15
CA GLU A 117 17.29 6.30 -2.59
C GLU A 117 16.13 6.62 -1.64
N LEU A 118 15.39 5.59 -1.21
CA LEU A 118 14.28 5.78 -0.28
C LEU A 118 14.73 6.42 1.05
N ARG A 119 15.87 6.02 1.58
CA ARG A 119 16.43 6.53 2.85
C ARG A 119 17.14 7.88 2.71
N SER A 120 17.35 8.39 1.50
CA SER A 120 18.08 9.65 1.27
C SER A 120 17.36 10.89 1.80
N ASP A 121 16.02 10.84 1.90
CA ASP A 121 15.19 11.91 2.45
C ASP A 121 13.85 11.35 2.98
N THR A 122 13.09 12.18 3.67
CA THR A 122 11.80 11.84 4.27
C THR A 122 10.74 11.52 3.22
N VAL A 123 10.00 10.43 3.41
CA VAL A 123 8.79 10.13 2.66
C VAL A 123 7.63 10.94 3.22
N ASN A 124 6.95 11.69 2.36
CA ASN A 124 5.87 12.56 2.80
C ASN A 124 4.53 11.85 2.88
N LEU A 125 4.27 10.89 1.98
CA LEU A 125 2.96 10.26 1.87
C LEU A 125 3.11 8.79 1.50
N ALA A 126 2.39 7.91 2.19
CA ALA A 126 2.32 6.49 1.84
C ALA A 126 0.87 6.06 1.59
N PHE A 127 0.64 5.44 0.44
CA PHE A 127 -0.60 4.73 0.14
C PHE A 127 -0.41 3.26 0.42
N VAL A 128 -1.27 2.69 1.24
CA VAL A 128 -1.21 1.29 1.65
C VAL A 128 -2.58 0.61 1.58
N GLY A 129 -2.58 -0.72 1.59
CA GLY A 129 -3.76 -1.54 1.77
C GLY A 129 -3.62 -2.42 3.00
N ILE A 130 -4.65 -3.22 3.31
CA ILE A 130 -4.59 -4.31 4.29
C ILE A 130 -4.96 -5.61 3.58
N GLY A 131 -4.11 -6.62 3.70
CA GLY A 131 -4.36 -7.94 3.13
C GLY A 131 -5.49 -8.69 3.84
N GLU A 132 -5.96 -9.80 3.26
CA GLU A 132 -7.03 -10.62 3.84
C GLU A 132 -6.60 -11.34 5.13
N ASN A 133 -5.29 -11.60 5.31
CA ASN A 133 -4.68 -12.12 6.54
C ASN A 133 -4.16 -10.99 7.46
N GLY A 134 -4.41 -9.71 7.15
CA GLY A 134 -3.95 -8.56 7.92
C GLY A 134 -2.55 -8.06 7.55
N HIS A 135 -1.92 -8.57 6.50
CA HIS A 135 -0.60 -8.10 6.07
C HIS A 135 -0.61 -6.62 5.64
N LEU A 136 0.57 -6.00 5.75
CA LEU A 136 0.87 -4.66 5.27
C LEU A 136 2.04 -4.76 4.30
N ALA A 137 1.90 -4.37 3.04
CA ALA A 137 2.76 -4.79 1.94
C ALA A 137 2.79 -6.33 1.89
N PHE A 138 3.92 -6.97 1.61
CA PHE A 138 4.07 -8.42 1.77
C PHE A 138 4.65 -8.84 3.13
N ASN A 139 4.43 -8.04 4.18
CA ASN A 139 4.76 -8.46 5.55
C ASN A 139 3.63 -9.31 6.11
N ASP A 140 3.65 -10.62 5.80
CA ASP A 140 2.68 -11.61 6.27
C ASP A 140 2.84 -11.92 7.76
N PRO A 141 1.78 -12.40 8.46
CA PRO A 141 1.88 -12.83 9.85
C PRO A 141 2.79 -14.06 10.04
N PRO A 142 3.69 -14.08 11.06
CA PRO A 142 4.02 -12.97 11.96
C PRO A 142 5.02 -12.01 11.31
N ALA A 143 4.68 -10.73 11.19
CA ALA A 143 5.54 -9.74 10.57
C ALA A 143 6.69 -9.29 11.49
N ASP A 144 7.83 -8.95 10.91
CA ASP A 144 8.93 -8.33 11.63
C ASP A 144 8.65 -6.83 11.87
N PHE A 145 8.45 -6.46 13.14
CA PHE A 145 8.24 -5.07 13.55
C PHE A 145 9.52 -4.35 13.94
N GLU A 146 10.66 -5.06 13.99
CA GLU A 146 11.90 -4.53 14.57
C GLU A 146 12.93 -4.15 13.51
N THR A 147 12.89 -4.80 12.34
CA THR A 147 13.90 -4.53 11.30
C THR A 147 13.84 -3.08 10.82
N GLU A 148 15.02 -2.45 10.74
CA GLU A 148 15.17 -1.09 10.20
C GLU A 148 15.55 -1.05 8.72
N GLU A 149 15.71 -2.21 8.10
CA GLU A 149 15.96 -2.26 6.66
C GLU A 149 14.79 -1.62 5.88
N ALA A 150 15.11 -0.95 4.77
CA ALA A 150 14.05 -0.33 3.96
C ALA A 150 13.18 -1.37 3.27
N TYR A 151 13.82 -2.41 2.73
CA TYR A 151 13.16 -3.53 2.07
C TYR A 151 13.75 -4.85 2.50
N LEU A 152 12.95 -5.90 2.44
CA LEU A 152 13.29 -7.28 2.76
C LEU A 152 12.90 -8.19 1.60
N VAL A 153 13.63 -9.31 1.44
CA VAL A 153 13.10 -10.46 0.71
C VAL A 153 12.30 -11.29 1.70
N VAL A 154 11.03 -11.52 1.41
CA VAL A 154 10.11 -12.27 2.26
C VAL A 154 9.59 -13.52 1.56
N GLU A 155 9.31 -14.58 2.34
CA GLU A 155 8.54 -15.73 1.88
C GLU A 155 7.05 -15.40 2.03
N LEU A 156 6.27 -15.67 0.99
CA LEU A 156 4.83 -15.42 0.99
C LEU A 156 4.09 -16.61 1.60
N ASP A 157 3.24 -16.35 2.58
CA ASP A 157 2.40 -17.38 3.14
C ASP A 157 1.32 -17.88 2.14
N GLU A 158 0.73 -19.04 2.45
CA GLU A 158 -0.27 -19.63 1.57
C GLU A 158 -1.55 -18.77 1.50
N ALA A 159 -1.94 -18.10 2.58
CA ALA A 159 -3.12 -17.25 2.62
C ALA A 159 -2.93 -16.01 1.73
N CYS A 160 -1.77 -15.38 1.79
CA CYS A 160 -1.38 -14.28 0.91
C CYS A 160 -1.40 -14.71 -0.56
N ARG A 161 -0.79 -15.87 -0.89
CA ARG A 161 -0.77 -16.39 -2.25
C ARG A 161 -2.17 -16.78 -2.75
N ARG A 162 -3.02 -17.36 -1.89
CA ARG A 162 -4.43 -17.67 -2.22
C ARG A 162 -5.24 -16.41 -2.51
N GLN A 163 -5.00 -15.30 -1.80
CA GLN A 163 -5.63 -14.02 -2.11
C GLN A 163 -5.37 -13.62 -3.56
N GLN A 164 -4.14 -13.79 -4.08
CA GLN A 164 -3.78 -13.43 -5.45
C GLN A 164 -4.52 -14.26 -6.50
N VAL A 165 -4.74 -15.54 -6.22
CA VAL A 165 -5.58 -16.41 -7.06
C VAL A 165 -7.04 -15.95 -7.00
N ASN A 166 -7.58 -15.68 -5.81
CA ASN A 166 -8.96 -15.23 -5.61
C ASN A 166 -9.24 -13.86 -6.27
N GLU A 167 -8.23 -12.99 -6.33
CA GLU A 167 -8.30 -11.72 -7.06
C GLU A 167 -8.16 -11.87 -8.58
N GLY A 168 -7.89 -13.09 -9.08
CA GLY A 168 -7.81 -13.40 -10.51
C GLY A 168 -6.48 -13.05 -11.19
N TRP A 169 -5.43 -12.78 -10.41
CA TRP A 169 -4.10 -12.47 -10.95
C TRP A 169 -3.36 -13.72 -11.44
N TYR A 170 -3.67 -14.88 -10.88
CA TYR A 170 -3.08 -16.18 -11.23
C TYR A 170 -4.18 -17.24 -11.35
N SER A 171 -3.95 -18.24 -12.20
CA SER A 171 -4.90 -19.33 -12.42
C SER A 171 -4.83 -20.40 -11.32
N SER A 172 -3.70 -20.52 -10.65
CA SER A 172 -3.46 -21.50 -9.61
C SER A 172 -2.45 -21.02 -8.57
N LEU A 173 -2.49 -21.62 -7.37
CA LEU A 173 -1.54 -21.34 -6.30
C LEU A 173 -0.08 -21.65 -6.70
N ALA A 174 0.12 -22.65 -7.55
CA ALA A 174 1.45 -23.06 -8.01
C ALA A 174 2.13 -22.00 -8.89
N GLU A 175 1.35 -21.16 -9.55
CA GLU A 175 1.86 -20.09 -10.40
C GLU A 175 2.24 -18.83 -9.61
N VAL A 176 1.72 -18.68 -8.38
CA VAL A 176 2.05 -17.50 -7.56
C VAL A 176 3.47 -17.66 -7.02
N PRO A 177 4.35 -16.65 -7.24
CA PRO A 177 5.69 -16.70 -6.68
C PRO A 177 5.67 -16.94 -5.16
N THR A 178 6.70 -17.59 -4.66
CA THR A 178 6.82 -17.88 -3.21
C THR A 178 7.57 -16.76 -2.47
N ARG A 179 8.26 -15.87 -3.19
CA ARG A 179 9.04 -14.78 -2.60
C ARG A 179 8.70 -13.43 -3.22
N ALA A 180 8.85 -12.41 -2.40
CA ALA A 180 8.68 -11.02 -2.82
C ALA A 180 9.75 -10.12 -2.18
N ILE A 181 10.00 -8.95 -2.79
CA ILE A 181 10.65 -7.83 -2.15
C ILE A 181 9.53 -6.99 -1.53
N SER A 182 9.61 -6.74 -0.24
CA SER A 182 8.60 -5.96 0.49
C SER A 182 9.27 -4.82 1.25
N MET A 183 8.66 -3.64 1.24
CA MET A 183 9.03 -2.57 2.17
C MET A 183 8.75 -3.03 3.60
N SER A 184 9.69 -2.76 4.51
CA SER A 184 9.51 -3.15 5.91
C SER A 184 8.43 -2.32 6.61
N ILE A 185 7.88 -2.88 7.67
CA ILE A 185 6.89 -2.18 8.52
C ILE A 185 7.48 -0.85 9.04
N GLN A 186 8.71 -0.87 9.57
CA GLN A 186 9.35 0.32 10.10
C GLN A 186 9.55 1.40 9.03
N GLN A 187 9.89 1.01 7.81
CA GLN A 187 10.06 1.97 6.72
C GLN A 187 8.73 2.61 6.30
N ILE A 188 7.63 1.85 6.28
CA ILE A 188 6.29 2.39 6.01
C ILE A 188 5.90 3.42 7.08
N LEU A 189 6.16 3.10 8.36
CA LEU A 189 5.83 3.99 9.47
C LEU A 189 6.67 5.28 9.55
N LYS A 190 7.76 5.40 8.77
CA LYS A 190 8.55 6.63 8.65
C LYS A 190 7.90 7.69 7.73
N ALA A 191 6.83 7.35 7.02
CA ALA A 191 6.10 8.35 6.22
C ALA A 191 5.45 9.42 7.11
N GLU A 192 5.42 10.68 6.67
CA GLU A 192 4.79 11.77 7.42
C GLU A 192 3.27 11.61 7.52
N GLU A 193 2.66 10.99 6.51
CA GLU A 193 1.23 10.73 6.43
C GLU A 193 0.97 9.39 5.74
N ILE A 194 0.05 8.59 6.28
CA ILE A 194 -0.36 7.30 5.71
C ILE A 194 -1.85 7.34 5.37
N ILE A 195 -2.19 6.99 4.13
CA ILE A 195 -3.56 6.81 3.67
C ILE A 195 -3.74 5.33 3.33
N ALA A 196 -4.54 4.63 4.13
CA ALA A 196 -4.87 3.22 3.93
C ALA A 196 -6.23 3.10 3.23
N VAL A 197 -6.27 2.39 2.09
CA VAL A 197 -7.49 2.19 1.28
C VAL A 197 -7.86 0.72 1.29
N VAL A 198 -8.95 0.38 1.98
CA VAL A 198 -9.28 -1.01 2.34
C VAL A 198 -10.76 -1.32 2.10
N PRO A 199 -11.26 -1.31 0.87
CA PRO A 199 -12.61 -1.74 0.54
C PRO A 199 -12.71 -3.26 0.41
N ASP A 200 -13.95 -3.79 0.35
CA ASP A 200 -14.30 -5.17 0.05
C ASP A 200 -14.56 -6.04 1.29
N ALA A 201 -15.66 -6.79 1.26
CA ALA A 201 -16.10 -7.70 2.32
C ALA A 201 -15.03 -8.70 2.77
N ARG A 202 -14.16 -9.15 1.85
CA ARG A 202 -13.05 -10.09 2.13
C ARG A 202 -12.05 -9.54 3.15
N LYS A 203 -12.01 -8.22 3.33
CA LYS A 203 -11.13 -7.54 4.27
C LYS A 203 -11.72 -7.42 5.68
N ALA A 204 -13.02 -7.70 5.87
CA ALA A 204 -13.73 -7.42 7.11
C ALA A 204 -13.10 -8.10 8.35
N ALA A 205 -12.68 -9.36 8.23
CA ALA A 205 -12.04 -10.08 9.34
C ALA A 205 -10.67 -9.47 9.70
N ALA A 206 -9.85 -9.17 8.70
CA ALA A 206 -8.54 -8.53 8.87
C ALA A 206 -8.69 -7.12 9.46
N VAL A 207 -9.64 -6.33 8.94
CA VAL A 207 -9.97 -4.98 9.45
C VAL A 207 -10.32 -5.05 10.93
N LYS A 208 -11.21 -5.98 11.33
CA LYS A 208 -11.55 -6.16 12.75
C LYS A 208 -10.34 -6.52 13.60
N ALA A 209 -9.56 -7.52 13.17
CA ALA A 209 -8.37 -7.96 13.91
C ALA A 209 -7.35 -6.82 14.07
N CYS A 210 -7.12 -6.03 13.02
CA CYS A 210 -6.15 -4.94 13.02
C CYS A 210 -6.62 -3.70 13.80
N LEU A 211 -7.92 -3.39 13.78
CA LEU A 211 -8.43 -2.14 14.39
C LEU A 211 -8.94 -2.32 15.81
N GLU A 212 -9.43 -3.50 16.18
CA GLU A 212 -10.00 -3.78 17.51
C GLU A 212 -9.17 -4.76 18.34
N GLY A 213 -8.35 -5.61 17.68
CA GLY A 213 -7.44 -6.54 18.36
C GLY A 213 -6.23 -5.86 18.97
N GLU A 214 -5.33 -6.66 19.56
CA GLU A 214 -4.02 -6.16 20.03
C GLU A 214 -3.13 -5.75 18.84
N ILE A 215 -2.25 -4.78 19.08
CA ILE A 215 -1.19 -4.45 18.10
C ILE A 215 -0.15 -5.57 18.17
N SER A 216 -0.11 -6.38 17.12
CA SER A 216 0.62 -7.64 17.12
C SER A 216 1.19 -7.96 15.73
N ALA A 217 2.34 -8.63 15.71
CA ALA A 217 2.94 -9.20 14.50
C ALA A 217 2.01 -10.19 13.77
N ASN A 218 1.06 -10.81 14.50
CA ASN A 218 0.05 -11.71 13.92
C ASN A 218 -1.12 -10.97 13.24
N ALA A 219 -1.20 -9.66 13.40
CA ALA A 219 -2.10 -8.77 12.67
C ALA A 219 -1.29 -7.55 12.20
N PRO A 220 -0.42 -7.69 11.18
CA PRO A 220 0.63 -6.72 10.87
C PRO A 220 0.13 -5.29 10.69
N ALA A 221 -0.98 -5.09 10.00
CA ALA A 221 -1.54 -3.75 9.78
C ALA A 221 -2.10 -3.10 11.07
N SER A 222 -2.22 -3.84 12.19
CA SER A 222 -2.57 -3.26 13.50
C SER A 222 -1.58 -2.18 13.95
N ILE A 223 -0.32 -2.27 13.50
CA ILE A 223 0.74 -1.31 13.81
C ILE A 223 0.43 0.11 13.29
N LEU A 224 -0.40 0.25 12.26
CA LEU A 224 -0.84 1.54 11.74
C LEU A 224 -1.50 2.41 12.83
N ARG A 225 -2.03 1.80 13.87
CA ARG A 225 -2.62 2.50 15.03
C ARG A 225 -1.59 3.26 15.87
N ARG A 226 -0.29 2.91 15.76
CA ARG A 226 0.80 3.64 16.42
C ARG A 226 1.25 4.86 15.63
N HIS A 227 0.94 4.92 14.35
CA HIS A 227 1.36 6.04 13.52
C HIS A 227 0.45 7.26 13.76
N PRO A 228 1.00 8.46 14.05
CA PRO A 228 0.22 9.62 14.51
C PRO A 228 -0.70 10.18 13.42
N ASN A 229 -0.33 10.06 12.16
CA ASN A 229 -1.03 10.68 11.02
C ASN A 229 -1.43 9.62 9.99
N THR A 230 -2.26 8.65 10.41
CA THR A 230 -2.85 7.63 9.55
C THR A 230 -4.34 7.85 9.41
N THR A 231 -4.84 7.83 8.17
CA THR A 231 -6.27 7.76 7.87
C THR A 231 -6.58 6.46 7.14
N ILE A 232 -7.55 5.70 7.65
CA ILE A 232 -8.00 4.43 7.06
C ILE A 232 -9.38 4.64 6.43
N TYR A 233 -9.50 4.32 5.16
CA TYR A 233 -10.73 4.39 4.38
C TYR A 233 -11.29 2.99 4.16
N LEU A 234 -12.49 2.76 4.68
CA LEU A 234 -13.26 1.52 4.59
C LEU A 234 -14.57 1.77 3.84
N ASP A 235 -15.09 0.75 3.18
CA ASP A 235 -16.50 0.69 2.83
C ASP A 235 -17.33 -0.03 3.91
N ARG A 236 -18.64 -0.04 3.75
CA ARG A 236 -19.53 -0.72 4.69
C ARG A 236 -19.25 -2.23 4.77
N GLU A 237 -18.81 -2.81 3.66
CA GLU A 237 -18.52 -4.25 3.58
C GLU A 237 -17.25 -4.60 4.34
N SER A 238 -16.16 -3.88 4.14
CA SER A 238 -14.92 -4.09 4.89
C SER A 238 -15.04 -3.71 6.38
N ALA A 239 -15.95 -2.80 6.73
CA ALA A 239 -16.25 -2.41 8.10
C ALA A 239 -17.30 -3.30 8.79
N ALA A 240 -17.90 -4.27 8.11
CA ALA A 240 -19.09 -4.98 8.58
C ALA A 240 -18.92 -5.74 9.90
N LEU A 241 -17.70 -6.12 10.28
CA LEU A 241 -17.41 -6.83 11.51
C LEU A 241 -16.90 -5.91 12.66
N LEU A 242 -16.75 -4.61 12.42
CA LEU A 242 -16.36 -3.65 13.46
C LEU A 242 -17.51 -3.48 14.48
N SER A 243 -17.11 -3.29 15.74
CA SER A 243 -18.07 -2.97 16.82
C SER A 243 -18.69 -1.58 16.61
N GLN A 244 -19.89 -1.37 17.18
CA GLN A 244 -20.58 -0.07 17.14
C GLN A 244 -19.78 1.05 17.84
N ALA A 245 -18.91 0.72 18.79
CA ALA A 245 -18.09 1.69 19.49
C ALA A 245 -17.07 2.35 18.55
N VAL A 246 -16.44 1.58 17.68
CA VAL A 246 -15.48 2.08 16.68
C VAL A 246 -16.21 2.82 15.56
N SER A 247 -17.39 2.32 15.13
CA SER A 247 -18.19 2.93 14.06
C SER A 247 -18.83 4.28 14.46
N ARG A 248 -18.96 4.60 15.77
CA ARG A 248 -19.55 5.86 16.29
C ARG A 248 -18.52 6.92 16.66
N SER A 249 -17.23 6.60 16.66
CA SER A 249 -16.14 7.54 16.96
C SER A 249 -15.72 8.38 15.74
N ILE A 250 -16.59 8.42 14.72
CA ILE A 250 -16.35 9.04 13.40
C ILE A 250 -17.31 10.19 13.17
#